data_40a91fae57c168fc2186d108a05a4d90
#
_entry.id   40a91fae57c168fc2186d108a05a4d90
#
_cell.length_a   1.000
_cell.length_b   1.000
_cell.length_c   1.000
_cell.angle_alpha   90.00
_cell.angle_beta   90.00
_cell.angle_gamma   90.00
#
_symmetry.space_group_name_H-M   'P 1'
#
loop_
_entity.id
_entity.type
_entity.pdbx_description
1 polymer ?
#
loop_
_entity_poly.entity_id
_entity_poly.type
_entity_poly.pdbx_seq_one_letter_code
_entity_poly.pdbx_strand_id
1 'polypeptide(L)'
;MISSAAVNLEYQPDPRSLAEKAYQILVRKIIRLELMPGEPLADKVLIEKLGIGRTPIREALQRLAAEGLVVHIPNRGMFVTEVNATNAQHIYEFRSLIEGKAARLAATRATEKEVRDLTALHLALVKATEADDIDRYVDCDRQFYSVLARAAQNIYLAEAIPRLFNLHLRLWFMISERVGGWHDVARAHEEMTKDVVDAIARHEPD
;
A
#
# COMPACT_ATOMS: atom_id res chain seq x y z
N MET A 1 -26.77 -30.66 -4.52
CA MET A 1 -25.33 -30.47 -4.63
C MET A 1 -25.12 -29.37 -5.65
N ILE A 2 -24.94 -28.13 -5.16
CA ILE A 2 -24.64 -26.97 -6.03
C ILE A 2 -23.13 -26.83 -5.99
N SER A 3 -22.47 -27.13 -7.12
CA SER A 3 -21.02 -26.94 -7.30
C SER A 3 -20.69 -25.47 -7.20
N SER A 4 -20.01 -25.09 -6.13
CA SER A 4 -19.39 -23.77 -5.97
C SER A 4 -18.16 -23.69 -6.87
N ALA A 5 -18.35 -23.26 -8.11
CA ALA A 5 -17.25 -22.76 -8.92
C ALA A 5 -16.84 -21.40 -8.33
N ALA A 6 -15.81 -21.39 -7.49
CA ALA A 6 -15.16 -20.18 -7.05
C ALA A 6 -14.62 -19.47 -8.30
N VAL A 7 -15.26 -18.36 -8.67
CA VAL A 7 -14.75 -17.46 -9.70
C VAL A 7 -13.52 -16.78 -9.09
N ASN A 8 -12.36 -17.33 -9.41
CA ASN A 8 -11.07 -16.73 -9.08
C ASN A 8 -10.87 -15.55 -10.05
N LEU A 9 -11.39 -14.38 -9.70
CA LEU A 9 -11.15 -13.11 -10.40
C LEU A 9 -9.97 -12.39 -9.78
N GLU A 10 -8.85 -13.08 -9.63
CA GLU A 10 -7.57 -12.40 -9.49
C GLU A 10 -7.18 -11.89 -10.89
N TYR A 11 -7.62 -10.68 -11.22
CA TYR A 11 -6.99 -9.90 -12.28
C TYR A 11 -5.58 -9.57 -11.81
N GLN A 12 -4.61 -10.44 -12.18
CA GLN A 12 -3.20 -10.09 -12.12
C GLN A 12 -2.88 -9.40 -13.45
N PRO A 13 -2.71 -8.06 -13.46
CA PRO A 13 -2.31 -7.36 -14.66
C PRO A 13 -0.96 -7.92 -15.12
N ASP A 14 -0.83 -8.17 -16.44
CA ASP A 14 0.48 -8.55 -17.01
C ASP A 14 1.49 -7.46 -16.63
N PRO A 15 2.54 -7.77 -15.81
CA PRO A 15 3.50 -6.78 -15.36
C PRO A 15 4.26 -6.10 -16.51
N ARG A 16 4.08 -6.60 -17.73
CA ARG A 16 4.61 -6.03 -18.97
C ARG A 16 3.62 -5.15 -19.71
N SER A 17 2.36 -5.04 -19.27
CA SER A 17 1.36 -4.20 -19.92
C SER A 17 1.69 -2.71 -19.79
N LEU A 18 1.39 -1.93 -20.83
CA LEU A 18 1.56 -0.47 -20.77
C LEU A 18 0.65 0.18 -19.70
N ALA A 19 -0.49 -0.44 -19.40
CA ALA A 19 -1.39 0.01 -18.34
C ALA A 19 -0.77 -0.19 -16.96
N GLU A 20 -0.14 -1.34 -16.71
CA GLU A 20 0.61 -1.57 -15.47
C GLU A 20 1.79 -0.61 -15.33
N LYS A 21 2.55 -0.40 -16.40
CA LYS A 21 3.64 0.57 -16.39
C LYS A 21 3.15 1.99 -16.08
N ALA A 22 2.05 2.43 -16.69
CA ALA A 22 1.44 3.72 -16.42
C ALA A 22 0.98 3.83 -14.95
N TYR A 23 0.31 2.79 -14.44
CA TYR A 23 -0.12 2.71 -13.04
C TYR A 23 1.06 2.83 -12.08
N GLN A 24 2.12 2.05 -12.25
CA GLN A 24 3.30 2.08 -11.38
C GLN A 24 3.99 3.45 -11.36
N ILE A 25 4.09 4.12 -12.50
CA ILE A 25 4.64 5.47 -12.58
C ILE A 25 3.73 6.47 -11.84
N LEU A 26 2.44 6.44 -12.12
CA LEU A 26 1.49 7.41 -11.56
C LEU A 26 1.31 7.21 -10.06
N VAL A 27 1.17 5.98 -9.57
CA VAL A 27 1.04 5.71 -8.13
C VAL A 27 2.28 6.18 -7.37
N ARG A 28 3.50 5.93 -7.89
CA ARG A 28 4.74 6.41 -7.28
C ARG A 28 4.77 7.94 -7.20
N LYS A 29 4.40 8.63 -8.29
CA LYS A 29 4.37 10.10 -8.34
C LYS A 29 3.35 10.71 -7.36
N ILE A 30 2.17 10.11 -7.23
CA ILE A 30 1.13 10.56 -6.28
C ILE A 30 1.58 10.33 -4.84
N ILE A 31 2.15 9.16 -4.53
CA ILE A 31 2.60 8.81 -3.19
C ILE A 31 3.75 9.72 -2.76
N ARG A 32 4.70 10.00 -3.65
CA ARG A 32 5.87 10.86 -3.39
C ARG A 32 5.58 12.36 -3.51
N LEU A 33 4.31 12.73 -3.67
CA LEU A 33 3.87 14.12 -3.81
C LEU A 33 4.48 14.87 -5.02
N GLU A 34 5.01 14.13 -6.01
CA GLU A 34 5.41 14.72 -7.30
C GLU A 34 4.18 15.12 -8.16
N LEU A 35 3.04 14.47 -7.91
CA LEU A 35 1.71 14.89 -8.33
C LEU A 35 0.94 15.25 -7.06
N MET A 36 0.70 16.54 -6.88
CA MET A 36 0.17 17.07 -5.63
C MET A 36 -1.33 16.77 -5.44
N PRO A 37 -1.83 16.66 -4.19
CA PRO A 37 -3.26 16.63 -3.93
C PRO A 37 -4.00 17.78 -4.63
N GLY A 38 -5.13 17.46 -5.29
CA GLY A 38 -5.89 18.42 -6.09
C GLY A 38 -5.34 18.70 -7.50
N GLU A 39 -4.18 18.17 -7.86
CA GLU A 39 -3.59 18.38 -9.19
C GLU A 39 -4.42 17.69 -10.29
N PRO A 40 -4.71 18.39 -11.42
CA PRO A 40 -5.43 17.81 -12.54
C PRO A 40 -4.57 16.80 -13.31
N LEU A 41 -5.15 15.65 -13.63
CA LEU A 41 -4.51 14.56 -14.38
C LEU A 41 -5.05 14.55 -15.82
N ALA A 42 -4.62 15.54 -16.62
CA ALA A 42 -5.08 15.66 -18.00
C ALA A 42 -4.45 14.58 -18.90
N ASP A 43 -5.28 13.79 -19.58
CA ASP A 43 -4.84 12.70 -20.49
C ASP A 43 -3.72 13.17 -21.43
N LYS A 44 -3.88 14.33 -22.07
CA LYS A 44 -2.91 14.85 -23.05
C LYS A 44 -1.53 15.06 -22.45
N VAL A 45 -1.47 15.65 -21.25
CA VAL A 45 -0.22 15.92 -20.53
C VAL A 45 0.46 14.63 -20.10
N LEU A 46 -0.32 13.67 -19.62
CA LEU A 46 0.21 12.37 -19.18
C LEU A 46 0.73 11.54 -20.37
N ILE A 47 0.03 11.57 -21.51
CA ILE A 47 0.47 10.90 -22.75
C ILE A 47 1.82 11.47 -23.19
N GLU A 48 1.95 12.78 -23.22
CA GLU A 48 3.18 13.47 -23.63
C GLU A 48 4.34 13.18 -22.66
N LYS A 49 4.09 13.29 -21.33
CA LYS A 49 5.14 13.08 -20.31
C LYS A 49 5.59 11.63 -20.20
N LEU A 50 4.69 10.66 -20.36
CA LEU A 50 4.99 9.25 -20.13
C LEU A 50 5.31 8.47 -21.41
N GLY A 51 5.00 9.02 -22.58
CA GLY A 51 5.15 8.31 -23.87
C GLY A 51 4.23 7.08 -23.97
N ILE A 52 3.13 7.04 -23.21
CA ILE A 52 2.18 5.93 -23.14
C ILE A 52 0.86 6.38 -23.75
N GLY A 53 0.22 5.51 -24.55
CA GLY A 53 -1.02 5.82 -25.24
C GLY A 53 -2.21 6.10 -24.30
N ARG A 54 -3.30 6.67 -24.86
CA ARG A 54 -4.49 7.10 -24.11
C ARG A 54 -5.16 5.96 -23.35
N THR A 55 -5.38 4.81 -23.98
CA THR A 55 -6.09 3.68 -23.37
C THR A 55 -5.39 3.19 -22.11
N PRO A 56 -4.10 2.81 -22.13
CA PRO A 56 -3.42 2.36 -20.92
C PRO A 56 -3.32 3.44 -19.82
N ILE A 57 -3.22 4.72 -20.16
CA ILE A 57 -3.28 5.81 -19.17
C ILE A 57 -4.65 5.86 -18.49
N ARG A 58 -5.74 5.74 -19.24
CA ARG A 58 -7.09 5.75 -18.66
C ARG A 58 -7.37 4.54 -17.78
N GLU A 59 -6.91 3.35 -18.19
CA GLU A 59 -6.99 2.15 -17.36
C GLU A 59 -6.24 2.34 -16.04
N ALA A 60 -5.03 2.88 -16.08
CA ALA A 60 -4.26 3.20 -14.88
C ALA A 60 -4.99 4.22 -13.98
N LEU A 61 -5.53 5.30 -14.54
CA LEU A 61 -6.28 6.31 -13.80
C LEU A 61 -7.58 5.74 -13.18
N GLN A 62 -8.29 4.86 -13.89
CA GLN A 62 -9.47 4.18 -13.35
C GLN A 62 -9.12 3.29 -12.16
N ARG A 63 -8.00 2.56 -12.23
CA ARG A 63 -7.50 1.75 -11.12
C ARG A 63 -7.12 2.62 -9.92
N LEU A 64 -6.39 3.72 -10.13
CA LEU A 64 -6.07 4.68 -9.09
C LEU A 64 -7.31 5.32 -8.45
N ALA A 65 -8.38 5.52 -9.25
CA ALA A 65 -9.65 6.00 -8.74
C ALA A 65 -10.36 4.96 -7.87
N ALA A 66 -10.33 3.69 -8.26
CA ALA A 66 -10.84 2.59 -7.44
C ALA A 66 -10.08 2.42 -6.12
N GLU A 67 -8.79 2.79 -6.08
CA GLU A 67 -7.95 2.81 -4.89
C GLU A 67 -8.08 4.11 -4.07
N GLY A 68 -8.86 5.10 -4.53
CA GLY A 68 -9.07 6.36 -3.82
C GLY A 68 -7.91 7.37 -3.93
N LEU A 69 -6.92 7.11 -4.78
CA LEU A 69 -5.79 8.02 -5.04
C LEU A 69 -6.12 9.10 -6.06
N VAL A 70 -7.11 8.84 -6.90
CA VAL A 70 -7.61 9.74 -7.95
C VAL A 70 -9.11 9.87 -7.79
N VAL A 71 -9.67 11.01 -8.16
CA VAL A 71 -11.11 11.26 -8.20
C VAL A 71 -11.52 11.77 -9.57
N HIS A 72 -12.63 11.28 -10.09
CA HIS A 72 -13.26 11.82 -11.28
C HIS A 72 -14.29 12.88 -10.89
N ILE A 73 -14.08 14.12 -11.34
CA ILE A 73 -15.02 15.23 -11.14
C ILE A 73 -15.79 15.42 -12.46
N PRO A 74 -17.12 15.28 -12.47
CA PRO A 74 -17.92 15.48 -13.66
C PRO A 74 -17.61 16.80 -14.35
N ASN A 75 -17.47 16.78 -15.68
CA ASN A 75 -17.13 17.92 -16.54
C ASN A 75 -15.77 18.59 -16.28
N ARG A 76 -14.98 18.11 -15.30
CA ARG A 76 -13.65 18.65 -14.99
C ARG A 76 -12.51 17.65 -15.21
N GLY A 77 -12.82 16.33 -15.23
CA GLY A 77 -11.85 15.27 -15.47
C GLY A 77 -11.31 14.61 -14.20
N MET A 78 -10.11 14.05 -14.30
CA MET A 78 -9.45 13.31 -13.21
C MET A 78 -8.51 14.22 -12.44
N PHE A 79 -8.49 14.04 -11.11
CA PHE A 79 -7.65 14.80 -10.19
C PHE A 79 -7.04 13.88 -9.14
N VAL A 80 -5.86 14.23 -8.65
CA VAL A 80 -5.30 13.58 -7.45
C VAL A 80 -6.24 13.89 -6.27
N THR A 81 -6.62 12.88 -5.52
CA THR A 81 -7.53 13.04 -4.37
C THR A 81 -6.91 13.96 -3.33
N GLU A 82 -7.70 14.93 -2.86
CA GLU A 82 -7.33 15.78 -1.73
C GLU A 82 -7.08 14.95 -0.46
N VAL A 83 -6.16 15.42 0.37
CA VAL A 83 -5.88 14.84 1.68
C VAL A 83 -6.20 15.87 2.74
N ASN A 84 -7.15 15.56 3.60
CA ASN A 84 -7.49 16.36 4.77
C ASN A 84 -7.32 15.55 6.06
N ALA A 85 -7.31 16.25 7.20
CA ALA A 85 -7.09 15.62 8.51
C ALA A 85 -8.14 14.53 8.83
N THR A 86 -9.39 14.75 8.44
CA THR A 86 -10.49 13.79 8.68
C THR A 86 -10.26 12.51 7.88
N ASN A 87 -9.90 12.60 6.60
CA ASN A 87 -9.60 11.43 5.78
C ASN A 87 -8.37 10.67 6.31
N ALA A 88 -7.34 11.40 6.72
CA ALA A 88 -6.15 10.80 7.33
C ALA A 88 -6.53 10.02 8.60
N GLN A 89 -7.33 10.62 9.48
CA GLN A 89 -7.83 9.96 10.70
C GLN A 89 -8.60 8.68 10.36
N HIS A 90 -9.55 8.72 9.42
CA HIS A 90 -10.35 7.55 9.03
C HIS A 90 -9.48 6.42 8.47
N ILE A 91 -8.44 6.74 7.68
CA ILE A 91 -7.50 5.74 7.16
C ILE A 91 -6.75 5.06 8.30
N TYR A 92 -6.22 5.83 9.26
CA TYR A 92 -5.50 5.28 10.41
C TYR A 92 -6.39 4.46 11.34
N GLU A 93 -7.60 4.93 11.64
CA GLU A 93 -8.57 4.20 12.45
C GLU A 93 -8.90 2.84 11.82
N PHE A 94 -9.20 2.82 10.52
CA PHE A 94 -9.54 1.57 9.84
C PHE A 94 -8.33 0.63 9.73
N ARG A 95 -7.15 1.14 9.41
CA ARG A 95 -5.92 0.34 9.38
C ARG A 95 -5.62 -0.30 10.73
N SER A 96 -5.68 0.48 11.81
CA SER A 96 -5.45 -0.02 13.17
C SER A 96 -6.35 -1.21 13.50
N LEU A 97 -7.64 -1.12 13.12
CA LEU A 97 -8.59 -2.21 13.34
C LEU A 97 -8.23 -3.48 12.55
N ILE A 98 -7.97 -3.35 11.23
CA ILE A 98 -7.76 -4.53 10.37
C ILE A 98 -6.36 -5.11 10.53
N GLU A 99 -5.33 -4.29 10.72
CA GLU A 99 -3.95 -4.74 10.91
C GLU A 99 -3.76 -5.36 12.29
N GLY A 100 -4.30 -4.76 13.34
CA GLY A 100 -4.30 -5.35 14.67
C GLY A 100 -5.06 -6.69 14.70
N LYS A 101 -6.20 -6.79 13.99
CA LYS A 101 -6.90 -8.07 13.84
C LYS A 101 -6.08 -9.08 13.04
N ALA A 102 -5.41 -8.66 11.99
CA ALA A 102 -4.54 -9.53 11.20
C ALA A 102 -3.37 -10.07 12.03
N ALA A 103 -2.71 -9.22 12.83
CA ALA A 103 -1.63 -9.62 13.73
C ALA A 103 -2.07 -10.67 14.75
N ARG A 104 -3.21 -10.43 15.43
CA ARG A 104 -3.78 -11.41 16.37
C ARG A 104 -4.12 -12.75 15.73
N LEU A 105 -4.68 -12.74 14.53
CA LEU A 105 -4.96 -13.99 13.80
C LEU A 105 -3.67 -14.66 13.32
N ALA A 106 -2.69 -13.90 12.87
CA ALA A 106 -1.39 -14.43 12.46
C ALA A 106 -0.65 -15.07 13.64
N ALA A 107 -0.71 -14.50 14.85
CA ALA A 107 -0.13 -15.10 16.04
C ALA A 107 -0.65 -16.52 16.34
N THR A 108 -1.88 -16.84 15.94
CA THR A 108 -2.46 -18.18 16.13
C THR A 108 -2.40 -19.08 14.90
N ARG A 109 -2.14 -18.53 13.70
CA ARG A 109 -2.33 -19.25 12.43
C ARG A 109 -1.10 -19.28 11.53
N ALA A 110 -0.13 -18.37 11.77
CA ALA A 110 1.03 -18.27 10.91
C ALA A 110 1.82 -19.58 10.86
N THR A 111 2.22 -19.96 9.68
CA THR A 111 3.17 -21.05 9.47
C THR A 111 4.58 -20.61 9.87
N GLU A 112 5.45 -21.56 10.22
CA GLU A 112 6.85 -21.25 10.48
C GLU A 112 7.55 -20.50 9.34
N LYS A 113 7.12 -20.75 8.09
CA LYS A 113 7.66 -20.04 6.93
C LYS A 113 7.26 -18.56 6.98
N GLU A 114 6.00 -18.26 7.29
CA GLU A 114 5.50 -16.89 7.37
C GLU A 114 6.13 -16.13 8.52
N VAL A 115 6.38 -16.77 9.65
CA VAL A 115 7.14 -16.19 10.77
C VAL A 115 8.55 -15.82 10.32
N ARG A 116 9.26 -16.74 9.65
CA ARG A 116 10.59 -16.44 9.09
C ARG A 116 10.56 -15.31 8.06
N ASP A 117 9.57 -15.31 7.16
CA ASP A 117 9.42 -14.28 6.13
C ASP A 117 9.18 -12.89 6.77
N LEU A 118 8.30 -12.78 7.78
CA LEU A 118 8.04 -11.55 8.53
C LEU A 118 9.29 -11.05 9.26
N THR A 119 10.01 -11.96 9.93
CA THR A 119 11.27 -11.63 10.62
C THR A 119 12.31 -11.08 9.63
N ALA A 120 12.48 -11.74 8.48
CA ALA A 120 13.43 -11.31 7.46
C ALA A 120 13.06 -9.94 6.87
N LEU A 121 11.76 -9.68 6.66
CA LEU A 121 11.26 -8.40 6.16
C LEU A 121 11.43 -7.27 7.18
N HIS A 122 11.17 -7.53 8.47
CA HIS A 122 11.47 -6.57 9.52
C HIS A 122 12.97 -6.19 9.55
N LEU A 123 13.86 -7.17 9.51
CA LEU A 123 15.30 -6.90 9.46
C LEU A 123 15.72 -6.16 8.18
N ALA A 124 15.01 -6.37 7.07
CA ALA A 124 15.26 -5.66 5.83
C ALA A 124 14.78 -4.20 5.89
N LEU A 125 13.68 -3.91 6.62
CA LEU A 125 13.24 -2.54 6.92
C LEU A 125 14.33 -1.76 7.68
N VAL A 126 14.82 -2.33 8.78
CA VAL A 126 15.89 -1.70 9.59
C VAL A 126 17.13 -1.41 8.74
N LYS A 127 17.58 -2.37 7.94
CA LYS A 127 18.73 -2.18 7.05
C LYS A 127 18.50 -1.10 5.98
N ALA A 128 17.28 -0.99 5.47
CA ALA A 128 16.93 0.03 4.48
C ALA A 128 16.96 1.43 5.11
N THR A 129 16.50 1.57 6.36
CA THR A 129 16.61 2.84 7.12
C THR A 129 18.07 3.21 7.40
N GLU A 130 18.89 2.25 7.84
CA GLU A 130 20.33 2.47 8.07
C GLU A 130 21.10 2.87 6.81
N ALA A 131 20.67 2.35 5.65
CA ALA A 131 21.27 2.64 4.35
C ALA A 131 20.71 3.89 3.66
N ASP A 132 19.75 4.59 4.27
CA ASP A 132 18.99 5.71 3.67
C ASP A 132 18.32 5.33 2.34
N ASP A 133 17.90 4.06 2.19
CA ASP A 133 17.25 3.50 1.00
C ASP A 133 15.73 3.44 1.17
N ILE A 134 15.08 4.59 0.95
CA ILE A 134 13.62 4.74 1.09
C ILE A 134 12.83 3.86 0.10
N ASP A 135 13.37 3.60 -1.10
CA ASP A 135 12.70 2.72 -2.08
C ASP A 135 12.69 1.27 -1.57
N ARG A 136 13.82 0.82 -1.05
CA ARG A 136 13.92 -0.51 -0.45
C ARG A 136 13.04 -0.63 0.80
N TYR A 137 13.00 0.41 1.64
CA TYR A 137 12.12 0.44 2.81
C TYR A 137 10.65 0.25 2.42
N VAL A 138 10.16 1.03 1.47
CA VAL A 138 8.76 0.95 0.98
C VAL A 138 8.43 -0.42 0.39
N ASP A 139 9.37 -1.03 -0.36
CA ASP A 139 9.18 -2.36 -0.92
C ASP A 139 9.12 -3.45 0.16
N CYS A 140 9.97 -3.36 1.18
CA CYS A 140 9.96 -4.29 2.32
C CYS A 140 8.67 -4.14 3.15
N ASP A 141 8.24 -2.91 3.40
CA ASP A 141 7.01 -2.60 4.13
C ASP A 141 5.77 -3.16 3.42
N ARG A 142 5.65 -2.95 2.12
CA ARG A 142 4.59 -3.54 1.31
C ARG A 142 4.55 -5.06 1.42
N GLN A 143 5.70 -5.70 1.34
CA GLN A 143 5.82 -7.16 1.46
C GLN A 143 5.48 -7.62 2.88
N PHE A 144 5.88 -6.90 3.92
CA PHE A 144 5.56 -7.20 5.31
C PHE A 144 4.06 -7.29 5.52
N TYR A 145 3.31 -6.25 5.13
CA TYR A 145 1.85 -6.25 5.27
C TYR A 145 1.17 -7.29 4.38
N SER A 146 1.72 -7.61 3.23
CA SER A 146 1.22 -8.69 2.38
C SER A 146 1.39 -10.07 3.03
N VAL A 147 2.54 -10.33 3.67
CA VAL A 147 2.77 -11.59 4.40
C VAL A 147 1.88 -11.66 5.65
N LEU A 148 1.80 -10.57 6.43
CA LEU A 148 0.94 -10.47 7.61
C LEU A 148 -0.53 -10.77 7.28
N ALA A 149 -1.04 -10.16 6.22
CA ALA A 149 -2.42 -10.35 5.76
C ALA A 149 -2.70 -11.80 5.36
N ARG A 150 -1.74 -12.50 4.71
CA ARG A 150 -1.86 -13.92 4.38
C ARG A 150 -1.77 -14.80 5.61
N ALA A 151 -0.84 -14.53 6.52
CA ALA A 151 -0.65 -15.28 7.76
C ALA A 151 -1.91 -15.25 8.67
N ALA A 152 -2.73 -14.20 8.57
CA ALA A 152 -4.02 -14.12 9.23
C ALA A 152 -5.03 -15.16 8.74
N GLN A 153 -4.81 -15.81 7.57
CA GLN A 153 -5.70 -16.79 6.94
C GLN A 153 -7.15 -16.31 6.87
N ASN A 154 -7.33 -15.04 6.49
CA ASN A 154 -8.62 -14.41 6.28
C ASN A 154 -8.59 -13.66 4.94
N ILE A 155 -9.35 -14.16 3.96
CA ILE A 155 -9.35 -13.64 2.58
C ILE A 155 -9.74 -12.15 2.52
N TYR A 156 -10.66 -11.71 3.38
CA TYR A 156 -11.10 -10.31 3.40
C TYR A 156 -10.03 -9.36 3.95
N LEU A 157 -9.26 -9.79 4.95
CA LEU A 157 -8.10 -9.04 5.44
C LEU A 157 -6.99 -9.01 4.39
N ALA A 158 -6.76 -10.14 3.70
CA ALA A 158 -5.77 -10.24 2.62
C ALA A 158 -6.09 -9.31 1.44
N GLU A 159 -7.36 -9.01 1.19
CA GLU A 159 -7.78 -8.04 0.17
C GLU A 159 -7.76 -6.59 0.67
N ALA A 160 -8.22 -6.34 1.92
CA ALA A 160 -8.41 -4.99 2.44
C ALA A 160 -7.08 -4.29 2.77
N ILE A 161 -6.13 -4.99 3.40
CA ILE A 161 -4.86 -4.41 3.87
C ILE A 161 -4.03 -3.85 2.70
N PRO A 162 -3.76 -4.59 1.61
CA PRO A 162 -3.00 -4.04 0.48
C PRO A 162 -3.66 -2.84 -0.22
N ARG A 163 -4.99 -2.78 -0.25
CA ARG A 163 -5.72 -1.66 -0.87
C ARG A 163 -5.48 -0.33 -0.16
N LEU A 164 -5.28 -0.36 1.16
CA LEU A 164 -5.03 0.85 1.95
C LEU A 164 -3.56 1.28 1.96
N PHE A 165 -2.67 0.41 1.51
CA PHE A 165 -1.23 0.63 1.60
C PHE A 165 -0.80 1.93 0.91
N ASN A 166 -1.22 2.15 -0.33
CA ASN A 166 -0.85 3.34 -1.08
C ASN A 166 -1.42 4.64 -0.49
N LEU A 167 -2.64 4.60 0.06
CA LEU A 167 -3.24 5.74 0.75
C LEU A 167 -2.45 6.08 2.01
N HIS A 168 -2.11 5.07 2.83
CA HIS A 168 -1.30 5.25 4.02
C HIS A 168 0.11 5.77 3.68
N LEU A 169 0.77 5.18 2.68
CA LEU A 169 2.11 5.56 2.29
C LEU A 169 2.18 7.03 1.84
N ARG A 170 1.16 7.52 1.14
CA ARG A 170 1.05 8.96 0.82
C ARG A 170 0.97 9.83 2.07
N LEU A 171 0.18 9.43 3.08
CA LEU A 171 0.12 10.13 4.36
C LEU A 171 1.46 10.10 5.09
N TRP A 172 2.13 8.96 5.04
CA TRP A 172 3.45 8.77 5.62
C TRP A 172 4.48 9.75 5.01
N PHE A 173 4.52 9.90 3.67
CA PHE A 173 5.38 10.89 3.02
C PHE A 173 5.02 12.32 3.42
N MET A 174 3.73 12.66 3.48
CA MET A 174 3.29 13.99 3.90
C MET A 174 3.70 14.34 5.33
N ILE A 175 3.65 13.36 6.25
CA ILE A 175 4.07 13.54 7.64
C ILE A 175 5.59 13.65 7.70
N SER A 176 6.33 12.78 7.01
CA SER A 176 7.78 12.77 6.98
C SER A 176 8.38 14.11 6.56
N GLU A 177 7.80 14.76 5.55
CA GLU A 177 8.22 16.12 5.14
C GLU A 177 8.03 17.17 6.25
N ARG A 178 6.99 17.02 7.08
CA ARG A 178 6.67 17.98 8.16
C ARG A 178 7.52 17.79 9.42
N VAL A 179 7.97 16.57 9.69
CA VAL A 179 8.76 16.24 10.90
C VAL A 179 10.26 16.22 10.65
N GLY A 180 10.72 16.65 9.48
CA GLY A 180 12.15 16.81 9.18
C GLY A 180 12.83 15.58 8.60
N GLY A 181 12.07 14.60 8.15
CA GLY A 181 12.60 13.44 7.44
C GLY A 181 11.84 12.14 7.72
N TRP A 182 12.11 11.15 6.91
CA TRP A 182 11.41 9.88 6.98
C TRP A 182 11.95 8.91 8.05
N HIS A 183 13.18 9.11 8.51
CA HIS A 183 13.85 8.18 9.42
C HIS A 183 13.17 8.06 10.78
N ASP A 184 12.69 9.16 11.36
CA ASP A 184 12.03 9.10 12.67
C ASP A 184 10.67 8.37 12.58
N VAL A 185 9.95 8.59 11.49
CA VAL A 185 8.69 7.87 11.23
C VAL A 185 8.97 6.39 10.96
N ALA A 186 10.04 6.07 10.23
CA ALA A 186 10.47 4.71 9.96
C ALA A 186 10.84 3.96 11.24
N ARG A 187 11.63 4.58 12.14
CA ARG A 187 12.02 3.95 13.41
C ARG A 187 10.83 3.61 14.30
N ALA A 188 9.86 4.51 14.43
CA ALA A 188 8.64 4.23 15.18
C ALA A 188 7.86 3.06 14.57
N HIS A 189 7.83 2.94 13.24
CA HIS A 189 7.22 1.82 12.56
C HIS A 189 8.02 0.51 12.69
N GLU A 190 9.35 0.57 12.72
CA GLU A 190 10.21 -0.59 12.97
C GLU A 190 10.01 -1.17 14.36
N GLU A 191 9.85 -0.34 15.39
CA GLU A 191 9.50 -0.79 16.74
C GLU A 191 8.18 -1.54 16.75
N MET A 192 7.14 -0.98 16.10
CA MET A 192 5.85 -1.63 15.98
C MET A 192 5.92 -2.96 15.21
N THR A 193 6.61 -3.02 14.07
CA THR A 193 6.75 -4.26 13.30
C THR A 193 7.53 -5.32 14.05
N LYS A 194 8.52 -4.93 14.87
CA LYS A 194 9.25 -5.82 15.77
C LYS A 194 8.31 -6.47 16.78
N ASP A 195 7.49 -5.68 17.46
CA ASP A 195 6.55 -6.17 18.46
C ASP A 195 5.55 -7.16 17.85
N VAL A 196 5.04 -6.85 16.65
CA VAL A 196 4.16 -7.74 15.88
C VAL A 196 4.85 -9.06 15.54
N VAL A 197 6.10 -9.02 15.06
CA VAL A 197 6.87 -10.24 14.73
C VAL A 197 7.13 -11.06 15.97
N ASP A 198 7.53 -10.43 17.06
CA ASP A 198 7.82 -11.09 18.34
C ASP A 198 6.56 -11.78 18.92
N ALA A 199 5.40 -11.12 18.87
CA ALA A 199 4.12 -11.69 19.31
C ALA A 199 3.70 -12.89 18.44
N ILE A 200 3.84 -12.78 17.12
CA ILE A 200 3.54 -13.89 16.19
C ILE A 200 4.48 -15.08 16.44
N ALA A 201 5.78 -14.83 16.63
CA ALA A 201 6.77 -15.88 16.87
C ALA A 201 6.55 -16.61 18.21
N ARG A 202 5.99 -15.94 19.22
CA ARG A 202 5.64 -16.54 20.52
C ARG A 202 4.24 -17.11 20.57
N HIS A 203 3.45 -17.00 19.52
CA HIS A 203 2.04 -17.35 19.50
C HIS A 203 1.20 -16.62 20.56
N GLU A 204 1.51 -15.34 20.81
CA GLU A 204 0.84 -14.47 21.78
C GLU A 204 -0.10 -13.50 21.02
N PRO A 205 -1.42 -13.73 20.99
CA PRO A 205 -2.35 -12.90 20.20
C PRO A 205 -2.77 -11.60 20.90
N ASP A 206 -2.42 -11.38 22.16
CA ASP A 206 -2.81 -10.24 23.02
C ASP A 206 -1.64 -9.34 23.39
#